data_5ca49d4592a9cfe1b8f0d4043c7bd391
#
_entry.id   5ca49d4592a9cfe1b8f0d4043c7bd391
#
_cell.length_a   1.000
_cell.length_b   1.000
_cell.length_c   1.000
_cell.angle_alpha   90.00
_cell.angle_beta   90.00
_cell.angle_gamma   90.00
#
_symmetry.space_group_name_H-M   'P 1'
#
loop_
_entity.id
_entity.type
_entity.pdbx_description
1 polymer ?
#
loop_
_entity_poly.entity_id
_entity_poly.type
_entity_poly.pdbx_seq_one_letter_code
_entity_poly.pdbx_strand_id
1 'polypeptide(L)'
;MKTVDILRFNPESALLFRDTRDFGFSENARTVFPTSEPFYGAVRTAFLRKSKTNLRDSAAIAKHKSQIGDRDDPGAFRFVGPFPFLKKNGRARYFLPTPSHLTQWEGGEFGFLRPNPGLAFTYNGISLQTLWDRKTEQGSRAAEAYPWIDWDGMSKIKEGRTPDKAHLAKDDAFFEVEHRTGIGLRSDRKNAQEEMIFRVRSFRFRDEAGLYLFVLKGSDLLEGIDTVLLGGKSGVATTELEKNVSVSLFDKVEDSEKIAVLVTPAIFKKGFLPTDSGNAFFGANVEAVCNGKPYPVGGWDLIVRKPKPLMHAVPFGSAFFVKGSLNSGNITEWRSEFGYGSYIECKRNKEDNHGK
;
A
#
# COMPACT_ATOMS: atom_id res chain seq x y z
N MET A 1 -1.21 10.22 22.01
CA MET A 1 -0.91 10.44 20.59
C MET A 1 0.53 10.04 20.30
N LYS A 2 0.74 9.15 19.37
CA LYS A 2 2.09 8.81 18.91
C LYS A 2 2.52 9.81 17.86
N THR A 3 3.79 10.22 17.88
CA THR A 3 4.38 10.99 16.78
C THR A 3 5.10 10.06 15.84
N VAL A 4 5.08 10.38 14.56
CA VAL A 4 5.78 9.65 13.50
C VAL A 4 6.36 10.66 12.52
N ASP A 5 7.47 10.32 11.91
CA ASP A 5 8.03 11.16 10.85
C ASP A 5 7.43 10.74 9.51
N ILE A 6 7.32 11.70 8.59
CA ILE A 6 6.76 11.49 7.25
C ILE A 6 7.81 11.87 6.22
N LEU A 7 8.14 10.94 5.33
CA LEU A 7 8.98 11.21 4.17
C LEU A 7 8.09 11.37 2.94
N ARG A 8 8.00 12.59 2.40
CA ARG A 8 7.28 12.90 1.16
C ARG A 8 8.20 12.76 -0.04
N PHE A 9 7.64 12.30 -1.14
CA PHE A 9 8.27 12.21 -2.45
C PHE A 9 7.44 13.03 -3.43
N ASN A 10 8.05 14.07 -4.00
CA ASN A 10 7.43 14.90 -5.03
C ASN A 10 8.04 14.48 -6.37
N PRO A 11 7.29 13.76 -7.23
CA PRO A 11 7.82 13.27 -8.50
C PRO A 11 8.08 14.40 -9.50
N GLU A 12 9.32 14.50 -9.97
CA GLU A 12 9.74 15.45 -11.02
C GLU A 12 9.55 14.86 -12.43
N SER A 13 9.37 13.57 -12.52
CA SER A 13 9.17 12.84 -13.77
C SER A 13 8.09 11.78 -13.62
N ALA A 14 7.61 11.23 -14.74
CA ALA A 14 6.71 10.09 -14.69
C ALA A 14 7.39 8.88 -14.05
N LEU A 15 6.75 8.23 -13.08
CA LEU A 15 7.26 7.09 -12.34
C LEU A 15 6.73 5.79 -12.91
N LEU A 16 7.63 4.82 -13.10
CA LEU A 16 7.32 3.48 -13.58
C LEU A 16 7.48 2.46 -12.46
N PHE A 17 6.37 1.83 -12.07
CA PHE A 17 6.37 0.69 -11.16
C PHE A 17 5.76 -0.51 -11.88
N ARG A 18 6.63 -1.39 -12.38
CA ARG A 18 6.18 -2.56 -13.13
C ARG A 18 5.55 -3.60 -12.22
N ASP A 19 4.47 -4.23 -12.72
CA ASP A 19 4.09 -5.54 -12.22
C ASP A 19 5.20 -6.56 -12.59
N THR A 20 5.20 -7.70 -11.93
CA THR A 20 6.27 -8.71 -12.04
C THR A 20 6.14 -9.65 -13.22
N ARG A 21 5.18 -9.42 -14.11
CA ARG A 21 5.01 -10.26 -15.28
C ARG A 21 6.23 -10.12 -16.17
N ASP A 22 6.65 -11.22 -16.78
CA ASP A 22 7.72 -11.21 -17.76
C ASP A 22 7.35 -10.24 -18.88
N PHE A 23 8.30 -9.37 -19.19
CA PHE A 23 8.16 -8.41 -20.26
C PHE A 23 8.78 -8.98 -21.51
N GLY A 24 7.98 -9.68 -22.29
CA GLY A 24 8.32 -10.13 -23.64
C GLY A 24 8.23 -9.00 -24.65
N PHE A 25 8.84 -9.21 -25.81
CA PHE A 25 8.64 -8.33 -26.98
C PHE A 25 7.16 -8.41 -27.39
N SER A 26 6.57 -7.29 -27.73
CA SER A 26 5.14 -7.12 -28.01
C SER A 26 4.20 -7.08 -26.79
N GLU A 27 4.70 -7.10 -25.57
CA GLU A 27 3.87 -7.04 -24.36
C GLU A 27 3.75 -5.63 -23.77
N ASN A 28 2.62 -5.36 -23.15
CA ASN A 28 2.36 -4.10 -22.45
C ASN A 28 2.82 -4.21 -20.99
N ALA A 29 3.88 -3.49 -20.61
CA ALA A 29 4.24 -3.34 -19.21
C ALA A 29 3.12 -2.58 -18.49
N ARG A 30 2.42 -3.26 -17.57
CA ARG A 30 1.44 -2.61 -16.71
C ARG A 30 2.16 -1.95 -15.53
N THR A 31 1.78 -0.71 -15.26
CA THR A 31 2.18 -0.08 -14.01
C THR A 31 1.14 -0.42 -12.93
N VAL A 32 1.62 -0.64 -11.72
CA VAL A 32 0.79 -0.88 -10.53
C VAL A 32 1.16 0.16 -9.48
N PHE A 33 0.24 0.47 -8.58
CA PHE A 33 0.56 1.34 -7.45
C PHE A 33 1.69 0.67 -6.64
N PRO A 34 2.77 1.38 -6.26
CA PRO A 34 3.96 0.72 -5.71
C PRO A 34 3.74 0.17 -4.30
N THR A 35 4.52 -0.85 -3.94
CA THR A 35 4.73 -1.28 -2.56
C THR A 35 5.90 -0.49 -1.94
N SER A 36 6.25 -0.75 -0.68
CA SER A 36 7.35 -0.08 0.02
C SER A 36 8.74 -0.38 -0.56
N GLU A 37 8.94 -1.57 -1.14
CA GLU A 37 10.28 -2.04 -1.56
C GLU A 37 11.02 -1.11 -2.55
N PRO A 38 10.39 -0.54 -3.60
CA PRO A 38 11.05 0.45 -4.46
C PRO A 38 11.59 1.67 -3.69
N PHE A 39 10.90 2.09 -2.62
CA PHE A 39 11.29 3.21 -1.79
C PHE A 39 12.49 2.88 -0.90
N TYR A 40 12.54 1.67 -0.33
CA TYR A 40 13.75 1.18 0.34
C TYR A 40 14.96 1.22 -0.61
N GLY A 41 14.81 0.75 -1.85
CA GLY A 41 15.87 0.81 -2.86
C GLY A 41 16.31 2.24 -3.20
N ALA A 42 15.36 3.15 -3.36
CA ALA A 42 15.62 4.56 -3.67
C ALA A 42 16.38 5.26 -2.52
N VAL A 43 15.90 5.09 -1.28
CA VAL A 43 16.51 5.68 -0.08
C VAL A 43 17.91 5.11 0.17
N ARG A 44 18.11 3.80 0.06
CA ARG A 44 19.43 3.15 0.17
C ARG A 44 20.44 3.73 -0.81
N THR A 45 20.02 3.85 -2.07
CA THR A 45 20.89 4.41 -3.12
C THR A 45 21.24 5.86 -2.84
N ALA A 46 20.28 6.67 -2.40
CA ALA A 46 20.50 8.06 -2.04
C ALA A 46 21.44 8.19 -0.82
N PHE A 47 21.26 7.36 0.20
CA PHE A 47 22.14 7.30 1.36
C PHE A 47 23.60 6.97 0.97
N LEU A 48 23.79 5.94 0.13
CA LEU A 48 25.14 5.56 -0.35
C LEU A 48 25.79 6.68 -1.17
N ARG A 49 25.03 7.41 -1.99
CA ARG A 49 25.52 8.58 -2.72
C ARG A 49 25.93 9.71 -1.79
N LYS A 50 25.09 10.03 -0.80
CA LYS A 50 25.39 11.03 0.24
C LYS A 50 26.66 10.65 0.99
N SER A 51 26.85 9.37 1.30
CA SER A 51 28.06 8.84 1.95
C SER A 51 29.27 8.72 1.01
N LYS A 52 29.17 9.19 -0.24
CA LYS A 52 30.21 9.09 -1.27
C LYS A 52 30.73 7.66 -1.49
N THR A 53 29.88 6.66 -1.25
CA THR A 53 30.22 5.24 -1.41
C THR A 53 30.21 4.86 -2.89
N ASN A 54 31.24 4.14 -3.34
CA ASN A 54 31.29 3.63 -4.69
C ASN A 54 30.22 2.51 -4.89
N LEU A 55 29.18 2.81 -5.66
CA LEU A 55 28.07 1.88 -5.91
C LEU A 55 28.43 0.63 -6.73
N ARG A 56 29.63 0.56 -7.28
CA ARG A 56 30.19 -0.60 -7.99
C ARG A 56 31.04 -1.50 -7.08
N ASP A 57 31.36 -1.03 -5.88
CA ASP A 57 32.17 -1.75 -4.90
C ASP A 57 31.26 -2.39 -3.84
N SER A 58 31.06 -3.69 -3.97
CA SER A 58 30.22 -4.47 -3.03
C SER A 58 30.78 -4.45 -1.60
N ALA A 59 32.11 -4.41 -1.42
CA ALA A 59 32.72 -4.37 -0.10
C ALA A 59 32.51 -3.00 0.57
N ALA A 60 32.57 -1.92 -0.21
CA ALA A 60 32.23 -0.58 0.30
C ALA A 60 30.75 -0.47 0.70
N ILE A 61 29.83 -1.04 -0.09
CA ILE A 61 28.39 -1.09 0.23
C ILE A 61 28.14 -1.91 1.50
N ALA A 62 28.82 -3.06 1.65
CA ALA A 62 28.64 -3.94 2.79
C ALA A 62 28.99 -3.29 4.14
N LYS A 63 29.87 -2.28 4.17
CA LYS A 63 30.17 -1.48 5.38
C LYS A 63 28.97 -0.74 5.94
N HIS A 64 27.98 -0.44 5.10
CA HIS A 64 26.74 0.24 5.48
C HIS A 64 25.57 -0.71 5.75
N LYS A 65 25.79 -2.03 5.75
CA LYS A 65 24.71 -3.03 5.85
C LYS A 65 23.82 -2.83 7.08
N SER A 66 24.37 -2.50 8.22
CA SER A 66 23.58 -2.24 9.44
C SER A 66 22.62 -1.04 9.31
N GLN A 67 22.96 -0.07 8.50
CA GLN A 67 22.19 1.15 8.26
C GLN A 67 21.15 0.95 7.17
N ILE A 68 21.58 0.46 6.00
CA ILE A 68 20.72 0.38 4.81
C ILE A 68 20.09 -1.00 4.59
N GLY A 69 20.58 -2.04 5.29
CA GLY A 69 20.15 -3.41 5.08
C GLY A 69 20.56 -4.00 3.72
N ASP A 70 19.84 -5.03 3.33
CA ASP A 70 20.00 -5.69 2.04
C ASP A 70 18.63 -6.10 1.45
N ARG A 71 18.62 -7.11 0.56
CA ARG A 71 17.40 -7.62 -0.07
C ARG A 71 16.35 -8.11 0.94
N ASP A 72 16.80 -8.79 1.99
CA ASP A 72 15.97 -9.50 2.95
C ASP A 72 15.95 -8.85 4.34
N ASP A 73 16.72 -7.78 4.52
CA ASP A 73 16.80 -6.97 5.75
C ASP A 73 16.65 -5.48 5.42
N PRO A 74 15.68 -4.76 5.98
CA PRO A 74 15.52 -3.32 5.77
C PRO A 74 16.62 -2.46 6.44
N GLY A 75 17.51 -3.05 7.25
CA GLY A 75 18.50 -2.33 8.03
C GLY A 75 17.88 -1.52 9.17
N ALA A 76 18.31 -0.28 9.32
CA ALA A 76 17.75 0.63 10.32
C ALA A 76 16.39 1.23 9.92
N PHE A 77 16.01 1.17 8.64
CA PHE A 77 14.77 1.76 8.16
C PHE A 77 13.55 0.91 8.48
N ARG A 78 12.45 1.58 8.86
CA ARG A 78 11.12 0.97 8.97
C ARG A 78 10.11 1.95 8.40
N PHE A 79 9.50 1.58 7.26
CA PHE A 79 8.54 2.40 6.54
C PHE A 79 7.17 1.74 6.47
N VAL A 80 6.11 2.55 6.46
CA VAL A 80 4.75 2.11 6.14
C VAL A 80 4.21 2.96 4.99
N GLY A 81 3.72 2.35 3.95
CA GLY A 81 3.26 2.97 2.71
C GLY A 81 3.91 2.32 1.47
N PRO A 82 3.92 2.99 0.33
CA PRO A 82 3.60 4.41 0.11
C PRO A 82 2.10 4.71 0.06
N PHE A 83 1.76 5.98 0.26
CA PHE A 83 0.41 6.49 0.13
C PHE A 83 0.43 7.83 -0.61
N PRO A 84 -0.66 8.23 -1.27
CA PRO A 84 -0.71 9.51 -1.96
C PRO A 84 -0.98 10.69 -1.01
N PHE A 85 -0.53 11.87 -1.40
CA PHE A 85 -0.90 13.14 -0.78
C PHE A 85 -1.20 14.19 -1.83
N LEU A 86 -1.93 15.25 -1.41
CA LEU A 86 -2.15 16.48 -2.18
C LEU A 86 -1.68 17.67 -1.36
N LYS A 87 -0.96 18.60 -1.99
CA LYS A 87 -0.69 19.92 -1.40
C LYS A 87 -1.79 20.88 -1.84
N LYS A 88 -2.34 21.66 -0.91
CA LYS A 88 -3.25 22.76 -1.20
C LYS A 88 -2.89 23.94 -0.30
N ASN A 89 -2.61 25.08 -0.90
CA ASN A 89 -2.18 26.29 -0.15
C ASN A 89 -1.02 26.02 0.81
N GLY A 90 0.00 25.26 0.37
CA GLY A 90 1.18 24.89 1.14
C GLY A 90 0.97 23.80 2.21
N ARG A 91 -0.26 23.33 2.43
CA ARG A 91 -0.56 22.26 3.39
C ARG A 91 -0.75 20.92 2.69
N ALA A 92 -0.11 19.87 3.22
CA ALA A 92 -0.30 18.52 2.73
C ALA A 92 -1.57 17.91 3.33
N ARG A 93 -2.39 17.29 2.48
CA ARG A 93 -3.51 16.43 2.83
C ARG A 93 -3.12 15.00 2.48
N TYR A 94 -3.06 14.14 3.47
CA TYR A 94 -2.58 12.78 3.38
C TYR A 94 -3.74 11.80 3.21
N PHE A 95 -3.56 10.80 2.37
CA PHE A 95 -4.59 9.81 2.08
C PHE A 95 -4.08 8.40 2.41
N LEU A 96 -5.01 7.51 2.67
CA LEU A 96 -4.82 6.08 2.92
C LEU A 96 -5.76 5.30 2.01
N PRO A 97 -5.56 4.00 1.83
CA PRO A 97 -6.52 3.17 1.10
C PRO A 97 -7.90 3.18 1.77
N THR A 98 -8.93 3.35 0.97
CA THR A 98 -10.31 3.26 1.45
C THR A 98 -10.61 1.84 1.90
N PRO A 99 -11.18 1.65 3.10
CA PRO A 99 -11.56 0.33 3.59
C PRO A 99 -12.59 -0.35 2.69
N SER A 100 -12.35 -1.60 2.32
CA SER A 100 -13.21 -2.37 1.40
C SER A 100 -14.62 -2.62 1.93
N HIS A 101 -14.84 -2.52 3.25
CA HIS A 101 -16.15 -2.65 3.84
C HIS A 101 -16.99 -1.36 3.81
N LEU A 102 -16.40 -0.23 3.38
CA LEU A 102 -17.13 1.01 3.10
C LEU A 102 -17.84 0.86 1.75
N THR A 103 -19.14 1.12 1.72
CA THR A 103 -19.97 1.10 0.51
C THR A 103 -20.55 2.47 0.22
N GLN A 104 -20.78 2.77 -1.03
CA GLN A 104 -21.53 3.95 -1.46
C GLN A 104 -22.70 3.51 -2.35
N TRP A 105 -23.88 4.03 -2.08
CA TRP A 105 -25.12 3.72 -2.79
C TRP A 105 -25.45 4.76 -3.86
N GLU A 106 -26.32 4.37 -4.78
CA GLU A 106 -26.97 5.33 -5.69
C GLU A 106 -27.69 6.39 -4.83
N GLY A 107 -27.36 7.65 -4.96
CA GLY A 107 -27.80 8.72 -4.07
C GLY A 107 -26.69 9.31 -3.21
N GLY A 108 -25.51 8.68 -3.18
CA GLY A 108 -24.30 9.24 -2.59
C GLY A 108 -24.11 8.97 -1.10
N GLU A 109 -25.03 8.30 -0.46
CA GLU A 109 -24.91 7.87 0.94
C GLU A 109 -23.85 6.78 1.11
N PHE A 110 -23.19 6.77 2.27
CA PHE A 110 -22.20 5.74 2.63
C PHE A 110 -22.77 4.81 3.70
N GLY A 111 -22.37 3.55 3.62
CA GLY A 111 -22.69 2.50 4.58
C GLY A 111 -21.52 1.56 4.81
N PHE A 112 -21.71 0.59 5.67
CA PHE A 112 -20.71 -0.42 5.96
C PHE A 112 -21.27 -1.82 5.72
N LEU A 113 -20.47 -2.68 5.06
CA LEU A 113 -20.69 -4.10 5.08
C LEU A 113 -20.48 -4.65 6.49
N ARG A 114 -21.27 -5.67 6.85
CA ARG A 114 -21.27 -6.32 8.16
C ARG A 114 -21.29 -7.83 8.04
N PRO A 115 -20.74 -8.56 9.03
CA PRO A 115 -20.90 -9.99 9.10
C PRO A 115 -22.37 -10.38 9.20
N ASN A 116 -22.78 -11.39 8.42
CA ASN A 116 -24.12 -11.99 8.48
C ASN A 116 -24.06 -13.29 9.29
N PRO A 117 -24.55 -13.31 10.54
CA PRO A 117 -24.48 -14.50 11.38
C PRO A 117 -25.34 -15.68 10.88
N GLY A 118 -26.32 -15.40 9.99
CA GLY A 118 -27.18 -16.41 9.40
C GLY A 118 -26.57 -17.14 8.20
N LEU A 119 -25.43 -16.67 7.67
CA LEU A 119 -24.82 -17.26 6.49
C LEU A 119 -23.30 -17.30 6.63
N ALA A 120 -22.76 -18.50 6.77
CA ALA A 120 -21.33 -18.75 6.90
C ALA A 120 -20.83 -19.78 5.89
N PHE A 121 -19.54 -19.74 5.60
CA PHE A 121 -18.83 -20.73 4.78
C PHE A 121 -17.52 -21.13 5.46
N THR A 122 -16.98 -22.28 5.09
CA THR A 122 -15.71 -22.77 5.65
C THR A 122 -14.57 -22.51 4.67
N TYR A 123 -13.51 -21.85 5.13
CA TYR A 123 -12.27 -21.64 4.40
C TYR A 123 -11.08 -22.10 5.23
N ASN A 124 -10.31 -23.07 4.73
CA ASN A 124 -9.18 -23.67 5.45
C ASN A 124 -9.51 -24.12 6.89
N GLY A 125 -10.69 -24.68 7.11
CA GLY A 125 -11.16 -25.12 8.44
C GLY A 125 -11.69 -24.00 9.35
N ILE A 126 -11.66 -22.75 8.91
CA ILE A 126 -12.18 -21.60 9.64
C ILE A 126 -13.58 -21.27 9.12
N SER A 127 -14.55 -21.13 10.02
CA SER A 127 -15.90 -20.65 9.67
C SER A 127 -15.90 -19.14 9.56
N LEU A 128 -16.23 -18.64 8.37
CA LEU A 128 -16.34 -17.22 8.07
C LEU A 128 -17.77 -16.86 7.73
N GLN A 129 -18.26 -15.76 8.30
CA GLN A 129 -19.55 -15.19 7.95
C GLN A 129 -19.45 -14.44 6.63
N THR A 130 -20.49 -14.50 5.81
CA THR A 130 -20.59 -13.62 4.63
C THR A 130 -20.83 -12.19 5.07
N LEU A 131 -20.56 -11.27 4.17
CA LEU A 131 -20.83 -9.85 4.41
C LEU A 131 -22.11 -9.42 3.70
N TRP A 132 -22.87 -8.59 4.33
CA TRP A 132 -24.11 -8.03 3.79
C TRP A 132 -24.25 -6.55 4.12
N ASP A 133 -25.18 -5.90 3.44
CA ASP A 133 -25.61 -4.53 3.69
C ASP A 133 -27.14 -4.48 3.56
N ARG A 134 -27.78 -3.67 4.40
CA ARG A 134 -29.26 -3.49 4.37
C ARG A 134 -29.79 -3.09 2.99
N LYS A 135 -29.05 -2.25 2.27
CA LYS A 135 -29.49 -1.77 0.96
C LYS A 135 -29.36 -2.84 -0.14
N THR A 136 -28.52 -3.84 0.02
CA THR A 136 -28.42 -4.98 -0.91
C THR A 136 -29.72 -5.76 -0.94
N GLU A 137 -30.39 -5.92 0.21
CA GLU A 137 -31.71 -6.54 0.32
C GLU A 137 -32.80 -5.73 -0.39
N GLN A 138 -32.62 -4.44 -0.55
CA GLN A 138 -33.56 -3.54 -1.26
C GLN A 138 -33.27 -3.41 -2.77
N GLY A 139 -32.37 -4.24 -3.31
CA GLY A 139 -32.01 -4.22 -4.73
C GLY A 139 -31.12 -3.05 -5.16
N SER A 140 -30.56 -2.29 -4.22
CA SER A 140 -29.60 -1.21 -4.53
C SER A 140 -28.27 -1.78 -5.03
N ARG A 141 -27.59 -1.07 -5.93
CA ARG A 141 -26.24 -1.41 -6.40
C ARG A 141 -25.23 -0.51 -5.72
N ALA A 142 -24.07 -1.07 -5.38
CA ALA A 142 -22.97 -0.24 -4.91
C ALA A 142 -22.54 0.75 -5.99
N ALA A 143 -22.39 2.02 -5.62
CA ALA A 143 -21.84 3.02 -6.51
C ALA A 143 -20.33 2.85 -6.70
N GLU A 144 -19.76 3.63 -7.62
CA GLU A 144 -18.33 3.61 -7.92
C GLU A 144 -17.47 3.83 -6.68
N ALA A 145 -16.53 2.92 -6.41
CA ALA A 145 -15.64 3.01 -5.27
C ALA A 145 -14.56 4.10 -5.45
N TYR A 146 -14.21 4.76 -4.36
CA TYR A 146 -13.08 5.68 -4.27
C TYR A 146 -11.90 4.93 -3.63
N PRO A 147 -10.75 4.80 -4.29
CA PRO A 147 -9.63 4.02 -3.77
C PRO A 147 -8.92 4.68 -2.58
N TRP A 148 -9.09 6.00 -2.38
CA TRP A 148 -8.36 6.76 -1.37
C TRP A 148 -9.29 7.54 -0.44
N ILE A 149 -8.92 7.59 0.84
CA ILE A 149 -9.59 8.36 1.88
C ILE A 149 -8.55 9.16 2.66
N ASP A 150 -8.84 10.42 2.97
CA ASP A 150 -7.94 11.22 3.80
C ASP A 150 -7.94 10.79 5.28
N TRP A 151 -7.00 11.33 6.05
CA TRP A 151 -6.87 10.98 7.46
C TRP A 151 -8.09 11.33 8.29
N ASP A 152 -8.78 12.44 7.99
CA ASP A 152 -9.98 12.85 8.73
C ASP A 152 -11.14 11.88 8.45
N GLY A 153 -11.32 11.49 7.19
CA GLY A 153 -12.29 10.47 6.80
C GLY A 153 -11.97 9.10 7.40
N MET A 154 -10.68 8.69 7.40
CA MET A 154 -10.24 7.45 8.04
C MET A 154 -10.46 7.50 9.56
N SER A 155 -10.27 8.66 10.19
CA SER A 155 -10.56 8.84 11.61
C SER A 155 -12.05 8.67 11.92
N LYS A 156 -12.95 9.14 11.04
CA LYS A 156 -14.39 8.86 11.17
C LYS A 156 -14.68 7.36 11.10
N ILE A 157 -14.09 6.64 10.11
CA ILE A 157 -14.26 5.19 9.99
C ILE A 157 -13.69 4.46 11.21
N LYS A 158 -12.53 4.90 11.71
CA LYS A 158 -11.93 4.34 12.93
C LYS A 158 -12.90 4.40 14.12
N GLU A 159 -13.70 5.46 14.22
CA GLU A 159 -14.72 5.61 15.25
C GLU A 159 -16.07 4.91 14.90
N GLY A 160 -16.15 4.18 13.80
CA GLY A 160 -17.37 3.50 13.34
C GLY A 160 -18.38 4.42 12.67
N ARG A 161 -17.96 5.59 12.20
CA ARG A 161 -18.81 6.59 11.51
C ARG A 161 -18.49 6.64 10.03
N THR A 162 -19.51 6.85 9.20
CA THR A 162 -19.34 7.03 7.76
C THR A 162 -18.65 8.36 7.44
N PRO A 163 -17.73 8.40 6.46
CA PRO A 163 -17.12 9.65 6.01
C PRO A 163 -18.04 10.40 5.07
N ASP A 164 -17.82 11.70 4.91
CA ASP A 164 -18.41 12.49 3.85
C ASP A 164 -17.65 12.25 2.53
N LYS A 165 -18.31 12.46 1.39
CA LYS A 165 -17.70 12.32 0.06
C LYS A 165 -16.44 13.19 -0.13
N ALA A 166 -16.38 14.35 0.55
CA ALA A 166 -15.25 15.26 0.50
C ALA A 166 -13.94 14.67 1.05
N HIS A 167 -14.02 13.58 1.84
CA HIS A 167 -12.86 12.85 2.36
C HIS A 167 -12.32 11.81 1.38
N LEU A 168 -13.03 11.53 0.30
CA LEU A 168 -12.72 10.47 -0.65
C LEU A 168 -12.11 11.03 -1.94
N ALA A 169 -11.17 10.29 -2.52
CA ALA A 169 -10.52 10.68 -3.77
C ALA A 169 -10.35 9.48 -4.70
N LYS A 170 -10.34 9.76 -6.01
CA LYS A 170 -10.00 8.81 -7.07
C LYS A 170 -8.52 8.96 -7.45
N ASP A 171 -7.99 8.00 -8.19
CA ASP A 171 -6.60 8.02 -8.67
C ASP A 171 -6.28 9.28 -9.50
N ASP A 172 -7.24 9.76 -10.29
CA ASP A 172 -7.08 10.93 -11.15
C ASP A 172 -6.90 12.25 -10.40
N ALA A 173 -7.20 12.29 -9.09
CA ALA A 173 -6.84 13.41 -8.23
C ALA A 173 -5.32 13.54 -8.04
N PHE A 174 -4.58 12.43 -8.12
CA PHE A 174 -3.15 12.38 -7.80
C PHE A 174 -2.27 12.21 -9.04
N PHE A 175 -2.66 11.36 -10.00
CA PHE A 175 -1.84 11.03 -11.16
C PHE A 175 -2.70 10.63 -12.37
N GLU A 176 -2.08 10.70 -13.52
CA GLU A 176 -2.59 10.17 -14.77
C GLU A 176 -1.69 9.02 -15.25
N VAL A 177 -2.27 8.07 -16.00
CA VAL A 177 -1.49 7.01 -16.62
C VAL A 177 -0.99 7.50 -17.97
N GLU A 178 0.30 7.79 -18.05
CA GLU A 178 0.99 8.16 -19.28
C GLU A 178 1.40 6.91 -20.05
N HIS A 179 1.08 6.87 -21.33
CA HIS A 179 1.47 5.80 -22.24
C HIS A 179 2.65 6.24 -23.10
N ARG A 180 3.74 5.51 -23.07
CA ARG A 180 4.90 5.72 -23.95
C ARG A 180 5.14 4.50 -24.81
N THR A 181 5.29 4.69 -26.11
CA THR A 181 5.73 3.65 -27.04
C THR A 181 7.25 3.71 -27.13
N GLY A 182 7.91 2.59 -26.93
CA GLY A 182 9.33 2.40 -27.18
C GLY A 182 9.56 1.45 -28.34
N ILE A 183 10.69 1.59 -29.00
CA ILE A 183 11.14 0.72 -30.08
C ILE A 183 12.47 0.14 -29.67
N GLY A 184 12.61 -1.20 -29.77
CA GLY A 184 13.90 -1.86 -29.63
C GLY A 184 14.79 -1.50 -30.82
N LEU A 185 16.01 -1.05 -30.52
CA LEU A 185 17.01 -0.76 -31.55
C LEU A 185 18.02 -1.90 -31.63
N ARG A 186 18.41 -2.29 -32.84
CA ARG A 186 19.56 -3.19 -33.05
C ARG A 186 20.84 -2.48 -32.59
N SER A 187 21.64 -3.18 -31.82
CA SER A 187 22.87 -2.63 -31.24
C SER A 187 23.94 -2.28 -32.32
N ASP A 188 23.94 -2.97 -33.46
CA ASP A 188 24.92 -2.86 -34.55
C ASP A 188 24.63 -1.67 -35.49
N ARG A 189 23.35 -1.37 -35.76
CA ARG A 189 22.96 -0.40 -36.80
C ARG A 189 22.03 0.70 -36.31
N LYS A 190 21.60 0.68 -35.06
CA LYS A 190 20.61 1.63 -34.46
C LYS A 190 19.27 1.70 -35.22
N ASN A 191 19.00 0.72 -36.08
CA ASN A 191 17.72 0.61 -36.77
C ASN A 191 16.69 -0.06 -35.86
N ALA A 192 15.40 0.24 -36.09
CA ALA A 192 14.32 -0.46 -35.41
C ALA A 192 14.44 -1.98 -35.66
N GLN A 193 14.36 -2.77 -34.62
CA GLN A 193 14.27 -4.21 -34.74
C GLN A 193 12.79 -4.57 -34.97
N GLU A 194 12.52 -5.37 -36.00
CA GLU A 194 11.17 -5.84 -36.28
C GLU A 194 10.56 -6.53 -35.05
N GLU A 195 9.27 -6.30 -34.81
CA GLU A 195 8.50 -6.85 -33.68
C GLU A 195 8.93 -6.36 -32.29
N MET A 196 9.85 -5.41 -32.18
CA MET A 196 10.29 -4.83 -30.90
C MET A 196 9.63 -3.51 -30.55
N ILE A 197 8.31 -3.40 -30.75
CA ILE A 197 7.52 -2.28 -30.24
C ILE A 197 6.98 -2.68 -28.87
N PHE A 198 7.22 -1.84 -27.86
CA PHE A 198 6.68 -2.05 -26.53
C PHE A 198 5.98 -0.79 -26.02
N ARG A 199 4.94 -0.97 -25.24
CA ARG A 199 4.26 0.12 -24.55
C ARG A 199 4.58 0.10 -23.07
N VAL A 200 4.94 1.25 -22.54
CA VAL A 200 5.21 1.45 -21.10
C VAL A 200 4.13 2.38 -20.57
N ARG A 201 3.53 1.98 -19.47
CA ARG A 201 2.63 2.83 -18.68
C ARG A 201 3.39 3.37 -17.49
N SER A 202 3.27 4.66 -17.23
CA SER A 202 3.90 5.34 -16.08
C SER A 202 2.87 6.21 -15.39
N PHE A 203 3.04 6.44 -14.09
CA PHE A 203 2.26 7.43 -13.37
C PHE A 203 2.89 8.80 -13.53
N ARG A 204 2.16 9.73 -14.12
CA ARG A 204 2.49 11.15 -14.11
C ARG A 204 1.69 11.81 -13.01
N PHE A 205 2.38 12.22 -11.96
CA PHE A 205 1.75 12.92 -10.85
C PHE A 205 1.39 14.35 -11.26
N ARG A 206 0.31 14.87 -10.66
CA ARG A 206 -0.09 16.27 -10.80
C ARG A 206 0.88 17.14 -9.99
N ASP A 207 1.01 18.43 -10.32
CA ASP A 207 2.01 19.34 -9.74
C ASP A 207 1.98 19.41 -8.21
N GLU A 208 0.82 19.30 -7.59
CA GLU A 208 0.66 19.35 -6.13
C GLU A 208 0.45 17.96 -5.49
N ALA A 209 0.69 16.89 -6.24
CA ALA A 209 0.50 15.53 -5.79
C ALA A 209 1.82 14.76 -5.67
N GLY A 210 1.87 13.82 -4.74
CA GLY A 210 3.02 12.96 -4.56
C GLY A 210 2.70 11.73 -3.72
N LEU A 211 3.77 11.09 -3.26
CA LEU A 211 3.71 9.91 -2.41
C LEU A 211 4.36 10.18 -1.07
N TYR A 212 3.90 9.54 -0.01
CA TYR A 212 4.55 9.62 1.30
C TYR A 212 4.67 8.26 1.97
N LEU A 213 5.63 8.17 2.87
CA LEU A 213 5.82 7.05 3.78
C LEU A 213 5.74 7.56 5.22
N PHE A 214 5.13 6.78 6.09
CA PHE A 214 5.42 6.89 7.51
C PHE A 214 6.79 6.29 7.79
N VAL A 215 7.63 7.03 8.51
CA VAL A 215 8.97 6.61 8.92
C VAL A 215 8.93 6.24 10.39
N LEU A 216 8.89 4.94 10.67
CA LEU A 216 8.82 4.43 12.04
C LEU A 216 10.20 4.36 12.70
N LYS A 217 11.27 4.18 11.89
CA LYS A 217 12.68 4.16 12.34
C LYS A 217 13.60 4.65 11.22
N GLY A 218 14.75 5.21 11.61
CA GLY A 218 15.84 5.59 10.71
C GLY A 218 15.67 6.96 10.05
N SER A 219 14.84 7.84 10.60
CA SER A 219 14.62 9.19 10.03
C SER A 219 15.86 10.08 10.04
N ASP A 220 16.74 9.90 11.02
CA ASP A 220 18.04 10.59 11.11
C ASP A 220 18.96 10.29 9.92
N LEU A 221 18.88 9.09 9.36
CA LEU A 221 19.63 8.71 8.16
C LEU A 221 19.08 9.36 6.87
N LEU A 222 17.84 9.85 6.92
CA LEU A 222 17.17 10.52 5.79
C LEU A 222 17.52 12.01 5.67
N GLU A 223 18.03 12.62 6.72
CA GLU A 223 18.41 14.04 6.71
C GLU A 223 19.40 14.35 5.59
N GLY A 224 19.16 15.43 4.83
CA GLY A 224 19.99 15.83 3.69
C GLY A 224 19.95 14.86 2.49
N ILE A 225 18.91 14.02 2.40
CA ILE A 225 18.55 13.34 1.18
C ILE A 225 17.43 14.16 0.52
N ASP A 226 17.78 14.96 -0.49
CA ASP A 226 16.85 15.88 -1.13
C ASP A 226 16.30 15.33 -2.45
N THR A 227 16.95 14.32 -3.02
CA THR A 227 16.58 13.74 -4.31
C THR A 227 16.86 12.24 -4.33
N VAL A 228 15.94 11.50 -4.92
CA VAL A 228 16.04 10.05 -5.08
C VAL A 228 15.74 9.62 -6.52
N LEU A 229 16.33 8.50 -6.93
CA LEU A 229 15.88 7.78 -8.12
C LEU A 229 14.83 6.75 -7.70
N LEU A 230 13.62 6.89 -8.21
CA LEU A 230 12.48 6.10 -7.80
C LEU A 230 11.80 5.42 -9.00
N GLY A 231 11.59 4.12 -8.88
CA GLY A 231 10.98 3.32 -9.93
C GLY A 231 11.90 2.99 -11.10
N GLY A 232 11.34 2.40 -12.13
CA GLY A 232 12.05 2.02 -13.35
C GLY A 232 12.42 3.23 -14.22
N LYS A 233 13.42 3.03 -15.09
CA LYS A 233 13.91 4.07 -16.02
C LYS A 233 14.39 5.35 -15.31
N SER A 234 14.92 5.22 -14.08
CA SER A 234 15.52 6.32 -13.31
C SER A 234 14.57 7.52 -13.13
N GLY A 235 13.32 7.25 -12.78
CA GLY A 235 12.40 8.31 -12.38
C GLY A 235 12.99 9.12 -11.23
N VAL A 236 12.77 10.44 -11.23
CA VAL A 236 13.33 11.37 -10.24
C VAL A 236 12.20 11.87 -9.35
N ALA A 237 12.47 11.92 -8.05
CA ALA A 237 11.60 12.58 -7.07
C ALA A 237 12.45 13.38 -6.09
N THR A 238 12.00 14.59 -5.74
CA THR A 238 12.53 15.33 -4.58
C THR A 238 11.89 14.82 -3.31
N THR A 239 12.57 14.95 -2.18
CA THR A 239 12.11 14.44 -0.89
C THR A 239 12.04 15.55 0.16
N GLU A 240 11.05 15.45 1.03
CA GLU A 240 10.86 16.34 2.17
C GLU A 240 10.56 15.49 3.43
N LEU A 241 11.38 15.66 4.47
CA LEU A 241 11.19 14.98 5.76
C LEU A 241 10.46 15.91 6.73
N GLU A 242 9.24 15.52 7.11
CA GLU A 242 8.43 16.19 8.12
C GLU A 242 8.52 15.40 9.43
N LYS A 243 9.04 16.01 10.49
CA LYS A 243 9.28 15.34 11.77
C LYS A 243 8.15 15.54 12.77
N ASN A 244 7.98 14.55 13.66
CA ASN A 244 7.08 14.62 14.81
C ASN A 244 5.61 14.92 14.47
N VAL A 245 5.11 14.36 13.37
CA VAL A 245 3.70 14.48 13.00
C VAL A 245 2.85 13.65 13.95
N SER A 246 1.84 14.28 14.55
CA SER A 246 0.93 13.62 15.48
C SER A 246 -0.09 12.78 14.72
N VAL A 247 -0.12 11.46 14.97
CA VAL A 247 -1.01 10.51 14.30
C VAL A 247 -1.70 9.61 15.32
N SER A 248 -3.04 9.67 15.37
CA SER A 248 -3.87 8.80 16.23
C SER A 248 -4.46 7.61 15.49
N LEU A 249 -4.29 7.53 14.17
CA LEU A 249 -4.86 6.48 13.33
C LEU A 249 -4.40 5.08 13.74
N PHE A 250 -3.14 4.94 14.18
CA PHE A 250 -2.56 3.67 14.61
C PHE A 250 -2.70 3.38 16.10
N ASP A 251 -3.44 4.19 16.84
CA ASP A 251 -3.77 3.88 18.23
C ASP A 251 -4.76 2.70 18.27
N LYS A 252 -4.57 1.79 19.22
CA LYS A 252 -5.43 0.60 19.37
C LYS A 252 -6.85 0.99 19.76
N VAL A 253 -7.79 0.13 19.36
CA VAL A 253 -9.19 0.19 19.78
C VAL A 253 -9.40 -0.80 20.91
N GLU A 254 -9.96 -0.35 22.03
CA GLU A 254 -10.17 -1.19 23.24
C GLU A 254 -11.32 -2.19 23.09
N ASP A 255 -12.22 -2.00 22.12
CA ASP A 255 -13.35 -2.90 21.89
C ASP A 255 -12.88 -4.33 21.57
N SER A 256 -13.55 -5.33 22.17
CA SER A 256 -13.26 -6.75 21.91
C SER A 256 -13.65 -7.16 20.47
N GLU A 257 -14.63 -6.52 19.88
CA GLU A 257 -15.05 -6.69 18.49
C GLU A 257 -14.63 -5.47 17.69
N LYS A 258 -13.76 -5.67 16.71
CA LYS A 258 -13.18 -4.59 15.91
C LYS A 258 -12.95 -5.01 14.47
N ILE A 259 -12.56 -4.08 13.65
CA ILE A 259 -12.18 -4.30 12.26
C ILE A 259 -10.72 -3.91 12.10
N ALA A 260 -9.90 -4.85 11.61
CA ALA A 260 -8.52 -4.55 11.20
C ALA A 260 -8.51 -4.23 9.71
N VAL A 261 -8.21 -2.99 9.36
CA VAL A 261 -8.16 -2.51 7.96
C VAL A 261 -6.71 -2.45 7.51
N LEU A 262 -6.34 -3.24 6.51
CA LEU A 262 -5.00 -3.18 5.93
C LEU A 262 -4.77 -1.84 5.23
N VAL A 263 -3.71 -1.13 5.61
CA VAL A 263 -3.24 0.05 4.88
C VAL A 263 -2.14 -0.29 3.88
N THR A 264 -1.42 -1.40 4.08
CA THR A 264 -0.47 -1.95 3.13
C THR A 264 -0.83 -3.40 2.77
N PRO A 265 -0.40 -3.93 1.60
CA PRO A 265 -0.70 -5.31 1.24
C PRO A 265 -0.18 -6.31 2.27
N ALA A 266 -0.87 -7.42 2.45
CA ALA A 266 -0.47 -8.52 3.33
C ALA A 266 -0.19 -9.78 2.53
N ILE A 267 0.86 -10.52 2.88
CA ILE A 267 1.25 -11.75 2.19
C ILE A 267 1.09 -12.92 3.15
N PHE A 268 0.27 -13.88 2.71
CA PHE A 268 0.05 -15.14 3.41
C PHE A 268 0.59 -16.29 2.55
N LYS A 269 1.00 -17.38 3.17
CA LYS A 269 1.50 -18.57 2.48
C LYS A 269 0.42 -19.18 1.58
N LYS A 270 -0.84 -19.14 2.01
CA LYS A 270 -1.98 -19.64 1.24
C LYS A 270 -3.19 -18.72 1.37
N GLY A 271 -3.65 -18.16 0.23
CA GLY A 271 -4.88 -17.38 0.17
C GLY A 271 -4.83 -16.05 0.94
N PHE A 272 -5.81 -15.80 1.80
CA PHE A 272 -6.00 -14.52 2.48
C PHE A 272 -6.04 -14.62 4.01
N LEU A 273 -5.72 -15.78 4.56
CA LEU A 273 -5.61 -16.04 6.01
C LEU A 273 -4.31 -16.77 6.33
N PRO A 274 -3.77 -16.66 7.56
CA PRO A 274 -2.63 -17.42 8.02
C PRO A 274 -2.87 -18.93 7.93
N THR A 275 -1.83 -19.68 7.58
CA THR A 275 -1.93 -21.14 7.36
C THR A 275 -1.81 -21.97 8.63
N ASP A 276 -1.06 -21.50 9.61
CA ASP A 276 -0.59 -22.35 10.71
C ASP A 276 -1.21 -21.98 12.08
N SER A 277 -2.20 -21.08 12.10
CA SER A 277 -2.71 -20.50 13.35
C SER A 277 -3.98 -21.14 13.92
N GLY A 278 -4.44 -22.25 13.35
CA GLY A 278 -5.75 -22.79 13.72
C GLY A 278 -6.85 -21.74 13.51
N ASN A 279 -7.66 -21.48 14.54
CA ASN A 279 -8.66 -20.40 14.49
C ASN A 279 -8.10 -19.03 14.92
N ALA A 280 -6.80 -18.91 15.23
CA ALA A 280 -6.22 -17.68 15.74
C ALA A 280 -5.63 -16.82 14.60
N PHE A 281 -6.29 -15.71 14.31
CA PHE A 281 -5.82 -14.70 13.38
C PHE A 281 -4.95 -13.68 14.14
N PHE A 282 -3.63 -13.90 14.19
CA PHE A 282 -2.67 -13.06 14.95
C PHE A 282 -3.10 -12.76 16.39
N GLY A 283 -3.66 -13.76 17.07
CA GLY A 283 -4.13 -13.68 18.46
C GLY A 283 -5.63 -13.41 18.61
N ALA A 284 -6.32 -13.00 17.57
CA ALA A 284 -7.78 -12.79 17.56
C ALA A 284 -8.49 -13.87 16.72
N ASN A 285 -9.80 -13.98 16.87
CA ASN A 285 -10.65 -14.81 16.01
C ASN A 285 -11.16 -13.96 14.85
N VAL A 286 -10.98 -14.43 13.61
CA VAL A 286 -11.58 -13.78 12.44
C VAL A 286 -12.99 -14.29 12.23
N GLU A 287 -13.94 -13.38 12.06
CA GLU A 287 -15.36 -13.69 11.83
C GLU A 287 -15.78 -13.51 10.37
N ALA A 288 -15.25 -12.50 9.71
CA ALA A 288 -15.53 -12.22 8.30
C ALA A 288 -14.35 -11.45 7.68
N VAL A 289 -14.25 -11.49 6.36
CA VAL A 289 -13.22 -10.78 5.60
C VAL A 289 -13.85 -10.10 4.40
N CYS A 290 -13.54 -8.82 4.24
CA CYS A 290 -13.84 -8.05 3.03
C CYS A 290 -12.52 -7.76 2.32
N ASN A 291 -12.23 -8.46 1.23
CA ASN A 291 -11.02 -8.27 0.45
C ASN A 291 -11.34 -8.09 -1.04
N GLY A 292 -10.43 -7.44 -1.75
CA GLY A 292 -10.49 -7.26 -3.18
C GLY A 292 -9.74 -8.36 -3.96
N LYS A 293 -9.49 -8.10 -5.25
CA LYS A 293 -8.67 -8.96 -6.10
C LYS A 293 -7.24 -9.02 -5.57
N PRO A 294 -6.56 -10.20 -5.68
CA PRO A 294 -5.18 -10.34 -5.26
C PRO A 294 -4.27 -9.28 -5.89
N TYR A 295 -3.40 -8.71 -5.06
CA TYR A 295 -2.46 -7.67 -5.46
C TYR A 295 -1.11 -8.31 -5.84
N PRO A 296 -0.58 -8.08 -7.07
CA PRO A 296 0.69 -8.68 -7.48
C PRO A 296 1.86 -7.98 -6.78
N VAL A 297 2.67 -8.75 -6.07
CA VAL A 297 3.89 -8.30 -5.41
C VAL A 297 5.09 -9.00 -6.01
N GLY A 298 6.13 -8.23 -6.35
CA GLY A 298 7.39 -8.74 -6.85
C GLY A 298 8.30 -7.58 -7.26
N GLY A 299 8.89 -7.62 -8.43
CA GLY A 299 9.76 -6.56 -8.93
C GLY A 299 11.02 -7.11 -9.57
N TRP A 300 12.01 -6.27 -9.72
CA TRP A 300 13.30 -6.62 -10.31
C TRP A 300 14.40 -6.55 -9.24
N ASP A 301 15.21 -7.59 -9.17
CA ASP A 301 16.41 -7.60 -8.33
C ASP A 301 17.58 -7.06 -9.14
N LEU A 302 18.06 -5.88 -8.76
CA LEU A 302 19.17 -5.20 -9.48
C LEU A 302 20.51 -5.88 -9.24
N ILE A 303 20.70 -6.63 -8.16
CA ILE A 303 21.96 -7.28 -7.81
C ILE A 303 22.12 -8.53 -8.66
N VAL A 304 21.13 -9.43 -8.64
CA VAL A 304 21.16 -10.66 -9.41
C VAL A 304 20.64 -10.51 -10.84
N ARG A 305 20.13 -9.33 -11.19
CA ARG A 305 19.59 -8.98 -12.51
C ARG A 305 18.52 -9.96 -13.00
N LYS A 306 17.59 -10.31 -12.11
CA LYS A 306 16.49 -11.23 -12.39
C LYS A 306 15.18 -10.70 -11.80
N PRO A 307 14.02 -11.09 -12.35
CA PRO A 307 12.74 -10.81 -11.71
C PRO A 307 12.69 -11.50 -10.33
N LYS A 308 12.10 -10.82 -9.34
CA LYS A 308 11.73 -11.44 -8.07
C LYS A 308 10.55 -12.39 -8.30
N PRO A 309 10.39 -13.44 -7.49
CA PRO A 309 9.19 -14.28 -7.54
C PRO A 309 7.92 -13.44 -7.44
N LEU A 310 6.95 -13.73 -8.30
CA LEU A 310 5.62 -13.14 -8.22
C LEU A 310 4.86 -13.76 -7.05
N MET A 311 4.32 -12.90 -6.18
CA MET A 311 3.42 -13.29 -5.12
C MET A 311 2.10 -12.56 -5.22
N HIS A 312 1.05 -13.18 -4.73
CA HIS A 312 -0.29 -12.61 -4.64
C HIS A 312 -0.56 -12.20 -3.19
N ALA A 313 -0.59 -10.89 -2.95
CA ALA A 313 -0.92 -10.34 -1.64
C ALA A 313 -2.41 -10.05 -1.52
N VAL A 314 -2.91 -10.08 -0.31
CA VAL A 314 -4.19 -9.46 0.06
C VAL A 314 -4.02 -7.95 -0.11
N PRO A 315 -4.89 -7.28 -0.87
CA PRO A 315 -4.70 -5.87 -1.20
C PRO A 315 -4.87 -4.96 0.03
N PHE A 316 -4.25 -3.79 -0.04
CA PHE A 316 -4.56 -2.71 0.88
C PHE A 316 -6.06 -2.33 0.81
N GLY A 317 -6.59 -1.80 1.90
CA GLY A 317 -8.03 -1.56 2.07
C GLY A 317 -8.80 -2.78 2.56
N SER A 318 -8.25 -3.99 2.49
CA SER A 318 -8.94 -5.20 2.99
C SER A 318 -9.25 -5.07 4.48
N ALA A 319 -10.45 -5.52 4.87
CA ALA A 319 -10.96 -5.40 6.22
C ALA A 319 -11.23 -6.79 6.83
N PHE A 320 -10.64 -7.05 7.98
CA PHE A 320 -10.84 -8.28 8.75
C PHE A 320 -11.68 -7.96 9.98
N PHE A 321 -12.85 -8.57 10.08
CA PHE A 321 -13.71 -8.48 11.24
C PHE A 321 -13.22 -9.48 12.29
N VAL A 322 -12.71 -8.97 13.40
CA VAL A 322 -12.05 -9.80 14.42
C VAL A 322 -12.69 -9.64 15.79
N LYS A 323 -12.57 -10.69 16.60
CA LYS A 323 -12.95 -10.73 18.01
C LYS A 323 -11.73 -11.11 18.86
N GLY A 324 -11.43 -10.25 19.81
CA GLY A 324 -10.22 -10.36 20.65
C GLY A 324 -9.15 -9.36 20.28
N SER A 325 -7.95 -9.55 20.84
CA SER A 325 -6.82 -8.65 20.67
C SER A 325 -5.84 -9.16 19.63
N LEU A 326 -5.43 -8.29 18.73
CA LEU A 326 -4.36 -8.57 17.78
C LEU A 326 -3.00 -8.42 18.48
N ASN A 327 -2.18 -9.47 18.44
CA ASN A 327 -0.88 -9.53 19.12
C ASN A 327 0.29 -9.06 18.23
N SER A 328 0.06 -8.92 16.92
CA SER A 328 1.07 -8.51 15.95
C SER A 328 0.93 -7.03 15.59
N GLY A 329 2.05 -6.36 15.38
CA GLY A 329 2.08 -5.01 14.81
C GLY A 329 1.69 -4.98 13.33
N ASN A 330 1.78 -6.13 12.63
CA ASN A 330 1.44 -6.29 11.21
C ASN A 330 0.69 -7.61 11.00
N ILE A 331 -0.28 -7.60 10.10
CA ILE A 331 -1.08 -8.78 9.70
C ILE A 331 -0.50 -9.33 8.40
N THR A 332 0.59 -10.08 8.50
CA THR A 332 1.26 -10.71 7.35
C THR A 332 2.16 -11.85 7.84
N GLU A 333 2.33 -12.90 7.02
CA GLU A 333 3.28 -13.98 7.30
C GLU A 333 4.67 -13.72 6.69
N TRP A 334 4.80 -12.66 5.89
CA TRP A 334 6.05 -12.39 5.19
C TRP A 334 6.31 -10.90 5.03
N ARG A 335 7.58 -10.47 5.17
CA ARG A 335 8.09 -9.10 5.01
C ARG A 335 7.40 -8.03 5.87
N SER A 336 7.00 -8.39 7.08
CA SER A 336 6.44 -7.43 8.05
C SER A 336 7.40 -6.27 8.32
N GLU A 337 8.69 -6.54 8.37
CA GLU A 337 9.78 -5.57 8.58
C GLU A 337 9.92 -4.56 7.44
N PHE A 338 9.43 -4.88 6.24
CA PHE A 338 9.33 -3.96 5.10
C PHE A 338 8.01 -3.18 5.06
N GLY A 339 7.18 -3.29 6.11
CA GLY A 339 5.92 -2.57 6.24
C GLY A 339 4.73 -3.25 5.57
N TYR A 340 4.85 -4.53 5.14
CA TYR A 340 3.70 -5.29 4.68
C TYR A 340 2.76 -5.63 5.84
N GLY A 341 1.45 -5.69 5.56
CA GLY A 341 0.43 -6.05 6.53
C GLY A 341 0.19 -5.02 7.63
N SER A 342 0.62 -3.76 7.44
CA SER A 342 0.29 -2.69 8.38
C SER A 342 -1.20 -2.39 8.32
N TYR A 343 -1.81 -2.15 9.47
CA TYR A 343 -3.26 -2.01 9.60
C TYR A 343 -3.67 -0.91 10.59
N ILE A 344 -4.92 -0.52 10.50
CA ILE A 344 -5.62 0.37 11.44
C ILE A 344 -6.74 -0.43 12.09
N GLU A 345 -6.87 -0.34 13.41
CA GLU A 345 -8.04 -0.87 14.13
C GLU A 345 -9.18 0.14 14.07
N CYS A 346 -10.37 -0.32 13.68
CA CYS A 346 -11.59 0.45 13.60
C CYS A 346 -12.67 -0.16 14.49
N LYS A 347 -13.49 0.68 15.11
CA LYS A 347 -14.69 0.22 15.82
C LYS A 347 -15.70 -0.33 14.84
N ARG A 348 -16.46 -1.32 15.27
CA ARG A 348 -17.65 -1.74 14.54
C ARG A 348 -18.73 -0.68 14.74
N ASN A 349 -19.46 -0.36 13.67
CA ASN A 349 -20.61 0.53 13.79
C ASN A 349 -21.69 -0.13 14.65
N LYS A 350 -22.11 0.56 15.72
CA LYS A 350 -23.14 0.07 16.68
C LYS A 350 -24.56 0.58 16.36
N GLU A 351 -24.71 1.53 15.42
CA GLU A 351 -25.98 2.26 15.23
C GLU A 351 -27.13 1.42 14.66
N ASP A 352 -26.94 0.14 14.32
CA ASP A 352 -27.98 -0.67 13.70
C ASP A 352 -28.44 -1.88 14.54
N ASN A 353 -28.21 -1.92 15.83
CA ASN A 353 -28.82 -2.94 16.71
C ASN A 353 -30.30 -2.67 17.05
N HIS A 354 -30.91 -1.62 16.48
CA HIS A 354 -32.33 -1.31 16.67
C HIS A 354 -33.15 -1.70 15.43
N GLY A 355 -33.35 -2.99 15.27
CA GLY A 355 -34.19 -3.56 14.21
C GLY A 355 -34.36 -5.05 14.39
N LYS A 356 -35.05 -5.43 15.49
CA LYS A 356 -35.81 -6.71 15.55
C LYS A 356 -37.11 -6.54 14.84
#